data_40329421f403bbb2179918727cbe7f76
#
_entry.id   40329421f403bbb2179918727cbe7f76
#
_cell.length_a   1.000
_cell.length_b   1.000
_cell.length_c   1.000
_cell.angle_alpha   90.00
_cell.angle_beta   90.00
_cell.angle_gamma   90.00
#
_symmetry.space_group_name_H-M   'P 1'
#
loop_
_entity.id
_entity.type
_entity.pdbx_description
1 polymer ?
#
loop_
_entity_poly.entity_id
_entity_poly.type
_entity_poly.pdbx_seq_one_letter_code
_entity_poly.pdbx_strand_id
1 'polypeptide(L)'
;DICNSKTYQRSTLRNESNMTDELNFAHQTVRRIKAESMLDIVSQVTHTKDKFRGLPLGAKATQIADGATSNYFLTTFGRAERTTVCTCEVKMEPTLSQALHLMNGDTVNAKMQQGGVLKQFQEAGMEPAAAIEQMYIQTLSRKPTQKEIDALLPMFAEGSDRSKSLEDVFWALLNSREFLFNH
;
A
#
# COMPACT_ATOMS: atom_id res chain seq x y z
N ASP A 1 -15.20 -16.86 7.62
CA ASP A 1 -15.11 -17.31 9.03
C ASP A 1 -13.73 -17.01 9.65
N ILE A 2 -12.59 -17.33 8.95
CA ILE A 2 -11.24 -17.08 9.49
C ILE A 2 -11.02 -15.61 9.83
N CYS A 3 -11.29 -14.69 8.89
CA CYS A 3 -11.10 -13.26 9.09
C CYS A 3 -11.99 -12.67 10.21
N ASN A 4 -13.11 -13.31 10.53
CA ASN A 4 -14.02 -12.90 11.60
C ASN A 4 -13.71 -13.55 12.95
N SER A 5 -12.68 -14.40 13.03
CA SER A 5 -12.29 -15.03 14.28
C SER A 5 -11.62 -14.03 15.21
N LYS A 6 -11.85 -14.20 16.53
CA LYS A 6 -11.22 -13.37 17.57
C LYS A 6 -9.68 -13.44 17.51
N THR A 7 -9.13 -14.55 17.05
CA THR A 7 -7.68 -14.73 16.92
C THR A 7 -7.14 -13.90 15.75
N TYR A 8 -7.83 -13.88 14.61
CA TYR A 8 -7.43 -13.09 13.45
C TYR A 8 -7.54 -11.57 13.71
N GLN A 9 -8.54 -11.17 14.47
CA GLN A 9 -8.84 -9.76 14.79
C GLN A 9 -7.99 -9.19 15.95
N ARG A 10 -6.94 -9.89 16.38
CA ARG A 10 -6.05 -9.38 17.44
C ARG A 10 -5.25 -8.18 16.95
N SER A 11 -5.11 -7.19 17.83
CA SER A 11 -4.27 -6.02 17.58
C SER A 11 -2.79 -6.38 17.50
N THR A 12 -2.03 -5.64 16.72
CA THR A 12 -0.56 -5.67 16.69
C THR A 12 0.08 -4.90 17.83
N LEU A 13 -0.71 -4.13 18.59
CA LEU A 13 -0.22 -3.37 19.74
C LEU A 13 0.24 -4.31 20.83
N ARG A 14 1.45 -4.08 21.34
CA ARG A 14 2.05 -4.80 22.46
C ARG A 14 1.75 -4.06 23.75
N ASN A 15 1.64 -4.81 24.84
CA ASN A 15 1.57 -4.30 26.19
C ASN A 15 2.69 -4.91 27.06
N GLU A 16 2.81 -4.48 28.30
CA GLU A 16 3.88 -4.96 29.19
C GLU A 16 3.89 -6.49 29.39
N SER A 17 2.71 -7.12 29.35
CA SER A 17 2.59 -8.56 29.58
C SER A 17 2.91 -9.42 28.36
N ASN A 18 2.87 -8.87 27.14
CA ASN A 18 3.09 -9.63 25.91
C ASN A 18 4.21 -9.06 25.01
N MET A 19 5.04 -8.15 25.55
CA MET A 19 6.05 -7.44 24.77
C MET A 19 7.06 -8.39 24.13
N THR A 20 7.40 -9.47 24.78
CA THR A 20 8.38 -10.49 24.34
C THR A 20 7.73 -11.77 23.83
N ASP A 21 6.40 -11.82 23.76
CA ASP A 21 5.71 -13.03 23.30
C ASP A 21 5.72 -13.14 21.78
N GLU A 22 6.46 -14.12 21.27
CA GLU A 22 6.53 -14.46 19.85
C GLU A 22 5.89 -15.82 19.53
N LEU A 23 5.50 -16.60 20.56
CA LEU A 23 5.08 -17.98 20.39
C LEU A 23 3.61 -18.23 20.70
N ASN A 24 3.01 -17.46 21.62
CA ASN A 24 1.66 -17.74 22.12
C ASN A 24 0.55 -16.96 21.38
N PHE A 25 0.89 -16.25 20.32
CA PHE A 25 -0.06 -15.45 19.54
C PHE A 25 -0.87 -14.44 20.39
N ALA A 26 -0.23 -13.86 21.41
CA ALA A 26 -0.87 -12.89 22.30
C ALA A 26 -1.18 -11.55 21.61
N HIS A 27 -0.48 -11.27 20.53
CA HIS A 27 -0.75 -10.15 19.62
C HIS A 27 -0.56 -10.58 18.15
N GLN A 28 -1.06 -9.80 17.23
CA GLN A 28 -0.83 -10.00 15.79
C GLN A 28 0.60 -9.60 15.42
N THR A 29 1.27 -10.41 14.62
CA THR A 29 2.60 -10.07 14.10
C THR A 29 2.46 -9.15 12.89
N VAL A 30 3.11 -8.00 12.95
CA VAL A 30 3.18 -7.09 11.80
C VAL A 30 4.04 -7.71 10.70
N ARG A 31 3.47 -7.84 9.52
CA ARG A 31 4.17 -8.38 8.34
C ARG A 31 3.94 -7.47 7.14
N ARG A 32 4.98 -7.30 6.33
CA ARG A 32 4.85 -6.60 5.06
C ARG A 32 3.92 -7.38 4.12
N ILE A 33 3.13 -6.67 3.35
CA ILE A 33 2.31 -7.26 2.29
C ILE A 33 3.24 -7.89 1.23
N LYS A 34 2.87 -9.04 0.68
CA LYS A 34 3.64 -9.71 -0.39
C LYS A 34 3.73 -8.83 -1.63
N ALA A 35 4.84 -8.95 -2.36
CA ALA A 35 5.14 -8.12 -3.52
C ALA A 35 4.02 -8.06 -4.57
N GLU A 36 3.46 -9.22 -4.91
CA GLU A 36 2.37 -9.32 -5.89
C GLU A 36 1.10 -8.61 -5.40
N SER A 37 0.72 -8.86 -4.16
CA SER A 37 -0.47 -8.22 -3.57
C SER A 37 -0.26 -6.71 -3.42
N MET A 38 0.94 -6.27 -3.05
CA MET A 38 1.27 -4.85 -2.94
C MET A 38 1.17 -4.14 -4.29
N LEU A 39 1.72 -4.74 -5.36
CA LEU A 39 1.60 -4.17 -6.71
C LEU A 39 0.15 -4.10 -7.17
N ASP A 40 -0.64 -5.15 -6.93
CA ASP A 40 -2.06 -5.17 -7.26
C ASP A 40 -2.86 -4.10 -6.50
N ILE A 41 -2.58 -3.91 -5.20
CA ILE A 41 -3.22 -2.88 -4.38
C ILE A 41 -2.84 -1.48 -4.89
N VAL A 42 -1.55 -1.22 -5.15
CA VAL A 42 -1.10 0.05 -5.72
C VAL A 42 -1.80 0.33 -7.04
N SER A 43 -1.89 -0.66 -7.94
CA SER A 43 -2.57 -0.52 -9.22
C SER A 43 -4.06 -0.25 -9.07
N GLN A 44 -4.69 -0.89 -8.10
CA GLN A 44 -6.11 -0.71 -7.79
C GLN A 44 -6.39 0.70 -7.27
N VAL A 45 -5.64 1.16 -6.27
CA VAL A 45 -5.89 2.48 -5.64
C VAL A 45 -5.49 3.65 -6.53
N THR A 46 -4.56 3.43 -7.48
CA THR A 46 -4.19 4.42 -8.48
C THR A 46 -5.00 4.34 -9.76
N HIS A 47 -5.91 3.37 -9.91
CA HIS A 47 -6.69 3.08 -11.13
C HIS A 47 -5.82 2.81 -12.37
N THR A 48 -4.64 2.22 -12.18
CA THR A 48 -3.74 1.85 -13.28
C THR A 48 -3.91 0.38 -13.69
N LYS A 49 -3.48 0.08 -14.91
CA LYS A 49 -3.51 -1.29 -15.45
C LYS A 49 -2.09 -1.76 -15.75
N ASP A 50 -1.69 -2.85 -15.11
CA ASP A 50 -0.41 -3.47 -15.40
C ASP A 50 -0.46 -4.35 -16.65
N LYS A 51 0.71 -4.53 -17.26
CA LYS A 51 0.91 -5.44 -18.39
C LYS A 51 2.03 -6.41 -18.04
N PHE A 52 1.69 -7.68 -17.96
CA PHE A 52 2.66 -8.77 -17.76
C PHE A 52 2.78 -9.61 -19.03
N ARG A 53 3.97 -10.20 -19.24
CA ARG A 53 4.20 -11.07 -20.39
C ARG A 53 3.24 -12.27 -20.36
N GLY A 54 2.57 -12.52 -21.47
CA GLY A 54 1.62 -13.64 -21.60
C GLY A 54 0.25 -13.41 -20.96
N LEU A 55 0.00 -12.27 -20.31
CA LEU A 55 -1.28 -11.93 -19.70
C LEU A 55 -1.95 -10.74 -20.38
N PRO A 56 -3.29 -10.63 -20.31
CA PRO A 56 -4.01 -9.48 -20.85
C PRO A 56 -3.64 -8.19 -20.08
N LEU A 57 -3.92 -7.04 -20.68
CA LEU A 57 -3.77 -5.75 -20.00
C LEU A 57 -4.74 -5.68 -18.81
N GLY A 58 -4.22 -5.27 -17.65
CA GLY A 58 -4.99 -5.19 -16.40
C GLY A 58 -5.04 -6.51 -15.63
N ALA A 59 -4.30 -7.53 -16.06
CA ALA A 59 -4.08 -8.73 -15.25
C ALA A 59 -3.36 -8.36 -13.94
N LYS A 60 -3.67 -9.09 -12.88
CA LYS A 60 -3.07 -8.89 -11.57
C LYS A 60 -1.71 -9.58 -11.48
N ALA A 61 -0.77 -9.01 -10.72
CA ALA A 61 0.53 -9.62 -10.45
C ALA A 61 0.39 -10.99 -9.77
N THR A 62 -0.65 -11.16 -8.96
CA THR A 62 -1.02 -12.45 -8.33
C THR A 62 -1.38 -13.54 -9.34
N GLN A 63 -1.71 -13.20 -10.58
CA GLN A 63 -2.03 -14.16 -11.66
C GLN A 63 -0.79 -14.63 -12.44
N ILE A 64 0.38 -14.06 -12.18
CA ILE A 64 1.62 -14.46 -12.85
C ILE A 64 2.00 -15.87 -12.40
N ALA A 65 1.90 -16.84 -13.32
CA ALA A 65 2.12 -18.26 -13.01
C ALA A 65 3.61 -18.61 -12.90
N ASP A 66 4.46 -18.02 -13.75
CA ASP A 66 5.89 -18.35 -13.79
C ASP A 66 6.74 -17.44 -12.89
N GLY A 67 7.90 -17.94 -12.48
CA GLY A 67 8.91 -17.19 -11.74
C GLY A 67 9.80 -16.31 -12.63
N ALA A 68 9.84 -16.61 -13.94
CA ALA A 68 10.76 -15.97 -14.90
C ALA A 68 10.25 -14.59 -15.39
N THR A 69 9.00 -14.23 -15.08
CA THR A 69 8.47 -12.90 -15.43
C THR A 69 9.25 -11.82 -14.66
N SER A 70 10.08 -11.09 -15.38
CA SER A 70 10.86 -9.98 -14.83
C SER A 70 9.95 -8.78 -14.62
N ASN A 71 9.93 -8.27 -13.39
CA ASN A 71 9.33 -6.99 -13.02
C ASN A 71 10.13 -6.41 -11.87
N TYR A 72 10.67 -5.21 -12.06
CA TYR A 72 11.60 -4.60 -11.09
C TYR A 72 10.97 -4.43 -9.69
N PHE A 73 9.71 -4.01 -9.63
CA PHE A 73 8.99 -3.89 -8.36
C PHE A 73 8.90 -5.25 -7.65
N LEU A 74 8.43 -6.28 -8.35
CA LEU A 74 8.24 -7.62 -7.77
C LEU A 74 9.57 -8.21 -7.28
N THR A 75 10.65 -8.03 -8.04
CA THR A 75 11.99 -8.49 -7.66
C THR A 75 12.50 -7.74 -6.43
N THR A 76 12.37 -6.41 -6.40
CA THR A 76 12.81 -5.57 -5.28
C THR A 76 12.07 -5.93 -4.00
N PHE A 77 10.77 -6.22 -4.09
CA PHE A 77 9.93 -6.60 -2.95
C PHE A 77 9.93 -8.10 -2.65
N GLY A 78 10.87 -8.86 -3.22
CA GLY A 78 11.17 -10.23 -2.82
C GLY A 78 10.13 -11.26 -3.27
N ARG A 79 9.52 -11.07 -4.44
CA ARG A 79 8.73 -12.13 -5.07
C ARG A 79 9.57 -13.40 -5.24
N ALA A 80 8.99 -14.56 -4.93
CA ALA A 80 9.63 -15.84 -5.17
C ALA A 80 9.91 -16.09 -6.66
N GLU A 81 11.10 -16.58 -6.98
CA GLU A 81 11.47 -16.99 -8.35
C GLU A 81 10.84 -18.33 -8.74
N ARG A 82 10.27 -19.04 -7.76
CA ARG A 82 9.60 -20.36 -7.93
C ARG A 82 10.53 -21.41 -8.54
N THR A 83 11.82 -21.33 -8.21
CA THR A 83 12.79 -22.34 -8.62
C THR A 83 12.70 -23.59 -7.76
N THR A 84 12.16 -23.47 -6.55
CA THR A 84 11.89 -24.57 -5.63
C THR A 84 10.42 -24.54 -5.17
N VAL A 85 9.96 -25.63 -4.55
CA VAL A 85 8.62 -25.72 -3.96
C VAL A 85 8.54 -25.06 -2.57
N CYS A 86 9.67 -24.51 -2.07
CA CYS A 86 9.74 -23.93 -0.74
C CYS A 86 9.18 -22.51 -0.72
N THR A 87 8.33 -22.22 0.26
CA THR A 87 7.84 -20.86 0.54
C THR A 87 8.94 -19.94 1.08
N CYS A 88 10.10 -20.47 1.43
CA CYS A 88 11.28 -19.73 1.91
C CYS A 88 11.93 -18.84 0.84
N GLU A 89 11.58 -19.00 -0.43
CA GLU A 89 12.06 -18.12 -1.51
C GLU A 89 11.52 -16.68 -1.39
N VAL A 90 10.40 -16.49 -0.71
CA VAL A 90 9.82 -15.14 -0.52
C VAL A 90 10.63 -14.37 0.48
N LYS A 91 11.29 -13.30 0.04
CA LYS A 91 12.07 -12.41 0.90
C LYS A 91 11.18 -11.33 1.50
N MET A 92 10.80 -11.50 2.75
CA MET A 92 9.90 -10.56 3.45
C MET A 92 10.65 -9.50 4.27
N GLU A 93 11.96 -9.66 4.46
CA GLU A 93 12.78 -8.72 5.22
C GLU A 93 12.85 -7.35 4.56
N PRO A 94 12.72 -6.26 5.33
CA PRO A 94 12.88 -4.91 4.82
C PRO A 94 14.31 -4.66 4.34
N THR A 95 14.45 -4.02 3.19
CA THR A 95 15.75 -3.62 2.65
C THR A 95 15.77 -2.13 2.33
N LEU A 96 16.97 -1.54 2.31
CA LEU A 96 17.16 -0.15 1.91
C LEU A 96 16.65 0.10 0.48
N SER A 97 16.87 -0.85 -0.43
CA SER A 97 16.39 -0.76 -1.81
C SER A 97 14.87 -0.66 -1.90
N GLN A 98 14.14 -1.37 -1.04
CA GLN A 98 12.67 -1.27 -0.96
C GLN A 98 12.23 0.11 -0.47
N ALA A 99 12.87 0.65 0.58
CA ALA A 99 12.56 1.98 1.09
C ALA A 99 12.82 3.06 0.02
N LEU A 100 13.98 3.02 -0.64
CA LEU A 100 14.30 3.94 -1.72
C LEU A 100 13.34 3.82 -2.91
N HIS A 101 12.92 2.59 -3.24
CA HIS A 101 11.96 2.37 -4.33
C HIS A 101 10.56 2.94 -4.01
N LEU A 102 10.11 2.85 -2.76
CA LEU A 102 8.84 3.45 -2.33
C LEU A 102 8.91 4.98 -2.35
N MET A 103 10.01 5.56 -1.85
CA MET A 103 10.16 7.01 -1.74
C MET A 103 10.39 7.69 -3.09
N ASN A 104 11.26 7.13 -3.93
CA ASN A 104 11.74 7.76 -5.15
C ASN A 104 11.55 6.88 -6.40
N GLY A 105 10.98 5.69 -6.26
CA GLY A 105 10.85 4.75 -7.36
C GLY A 105 9.77 5.15 -8.37
N ASP A 106 10.04 4.87 -9.62
CA ASP A 106 9.15 5.21 -10.72
C ASP A 106 7.78 4.51 -10.63
N THR A 107 7.73 3.31 -10.03
CA THR A 107 6.50 2.50 -10.06
C THR A 107 5.33 3.19 -9.35
N VAL A 108 5.51 3.62 -8.09
CA VAL A 108 4.43 4.25 -7.32
C VAL A 108 4.13 5.64 -7.87
N ASN A 109 5.18 6.44 -8.10
CA ASN A 109 5.03 7.80 -8.61
C ASN A 109 4.42 7.82 -10.02
N ALA A 110 4.90 6.97 -10.94
CA ALA A 110 4.33 6.87 -12.29
C ALA A 110 2.85 6.43 -12.25
N LYS A 111 2.50 5.46 -11.39
CA LYS A 111 1.11 5.02 -11.25
C LYS A 111 0.20 6.11 -10.67
N MET A 112 0.67 6.89 -9.72
CA MET A 112 -0.06 8.05 -9.20
C MET A 112 -0.39 9.05 -10.31
N GLN A 113 0.61 9.38 -11.14
CA GLN A 113 0.45 10.35 -12.24
C GLN A 113 -0.41 9.80 -13.37
N GLN A 114 -0.28 8.53 -13.73
CA GLN A 114 -0.97 7.91 -14.86
C GLN A 114 -2.41 7.51 -14.57
N GLY A 115 -2.72 7.20 -13.32
CA GLY A 115 -3.96 6.53 -12.93
C GLY A 115 -5.22 7.39 -12.96
N GLY A 116 -5.08 8.71 -13.05
CA GLY A 116 -6.22 9.62 -13.14
C GLY A 116 -6.98 9.85 -11.85
N VAL A 117 -6.64 9.19 -10.75
CA VAL A 117 -7.31 9.37 -9.43
C VAL A 117 -7.19 10.80 -8.94
N LEU A 118 -5.99 11.38 -9.00
CA LEU A 118 -5.76 12.77 -8.60
C LEU A 118 -6.57 13.74 -9.45
N LYS A 119 -6.68 13.49 -10.77
CA LYS A 119 -7.54 14.24 -11.67
C LYS A 119 -9.01 14.18 -11.25
N GLN A 120 -9.50 13.00 -10.90
CA GLN A 120 -10.89 12.84 -10.44
C GLN A 120 -11.16 13.69 -9.19
N PHE A 121 -10.24 13.72 -8.21
CA PHE A 121 -10.38 14.57 -7.03
C PHE A 121 -10.36 16.06 -7.35
N GLN A 122 -9.55 16.48 -8.32
CA GLN A 122 -9.49 17.87 -8.80
C GLN A 122 -10.76 18.28 -9.51
N GLU A 123 -11.21 17.47 -10.47
CA GLU A 123 -12.41 17.74 -11.31
C GLU A 123 -13.69 17.70 -10.49
N ALA A 124 -13.76 16.84 -9.47
CA ALA A 124 -14.89 16.77 -8.56
C ALA A 124 -15.07 18.02 -7.67
N GLY A 125 -14.07 18.90 -7.61
CA GLY A 125 -14.16 20.14 -6.82
C GLY A 125 -14.44 19.93 -5.33
N MET A 126 -14.12 18.73 -4.79
CA MET A 126 -14.43 18.34 -3.42
C MET A 126 -13.81 19.31 -2.42
N GLU A 127 -14.51 19.58 -1.31
CA GLU A 127 -13.89 20.24 -0.16
C GLU A 127 -12.67 19.44 0.34
N PRO A 128 -11.59 20.10 0.83
CA PRO A 128 -10.36 19.42 1.24
C PRO A 128 -10.59 18.27 2.23
N ALA A 129 -11.43 18.46 3.24
CA ALA A 129 -11.74 17.41 4.22
C ALA A 129 -12.40 16.18 3.57
N ALA A 130 -13.33 16.40 2.62
CA ALA A 130 -13.98 15.33 1.89
C ALA A 130 -13.01 14.58 0.96
N ALA A 131 -12.09 15.29 0.32
CA ALA A 131 -11.04 14.69 -0.50
C ALA A 131 -10.10 13.81 0.34
N ILE A 132 -9.65 14.30 1.50
CA ILE A 132 -8.85 13.53 2.46
C ILE A 132 -9.61 12.28 2.89
N GLU A 133 -10.88 12.40 3.31
CA GLU A 133 -11.70 11.24 3.72
C GLU A 133 -11.77 10.19 2.60
N GLN A 134 -12.01 10.62 1.37
CA GLN A 134 -12.10 9.71 0.23
C GLN A 134 -10.77 9.02 -0.06
N MET A 135 -9.63 9.73 0.05
CA MET A 135 -8.30 9.14 -0.10
C MET A 135 -8.02 8.08 0.96
N TYR A 136 -8.37 8.34 2.23
CA TYR A 136 -8.22 7.37 3.31
C TYR A 136 -9.06 6.11 3.07
N ILE A 137 -10.33 6.27 2.69
CA ILE A 137 -11.21 5.14 2.36
C ILE A 137 -10.61 4.31 1.21
N GLN A 138 -10.11 4.97 0.17
CA GLN A 138 -9.58 4.30 -1.02
C GLN A 138 -8.25 3.58 -0.74
N THR A 139 -7.38 4.15 0.07
CA THR A 139 -6.04 3.60 0.35
C THR A 139 -6.02 2.68 1.56
N LEU A 140 -6.66 3.09 2.66
CA LEU A 140 -6.58 2.42 3.96
C LEU A 140 -7.89 1.73 4.38
N SER A 141 -8.95 1.83 3.57
CA SER A 141 -10.27 1.23 3.82
C SER A 141 -10.91 1.68 5.15
N ARG A 142 -10.52 2.83 5.66
CA ARG A 142 -11.09 3.47 6.86
C ARG A 142 -11.24 4.98 6.68
N LYS A 143 -12.05 5.59 7.53
CA LYS A 143 -12.08 7.05 7.63
C LYS A 143 -10.87 7.59 8.39
N PRO A 144 -10.40 8.80 8.07
CA PRO A 144 -9.40 9.48 8.88
C PRO A 144 -9.96 9.83 10.25
N THR A 145 -9.11 9.84 11.25
CA THR A 145 -9.43 10.40 12.57
C THR A 145 -9.43 11.92 12.50
N GLN A 146 -10.07 12.59 13.46
CA GLN A 146 -10.07 14.06 13.52
C GLN A 146 -8.65 14.63 13.58
N LYS A 147 -7.73 13.96 14.30
CA LYS A 147 -6.32 14.37 14.39
C LYS A 147 -5.61 14.31 13.03
N GLU A 148 -5.91 13.31 12.21
CA GLU A 148 -5.33 13.17 10.87
C GLU A 148 -5.88 14.26 9.94
N ILE A 149 -7.18 14.55 10.01
CA ILE A 149 -7.79 15.65 9.25
C ILE A 149 -7.15 16.99 9.64
N ASP A 150 -7.06 17.29 10.93
CA ASP A 150 -6.49 18.54 11.44
C ASP A 150 -5.01 18.73 11.05
N ALA A 151 -4.26 17.62 10.93
CA ALA A 151 -2.87 17.65 10.50
C ALA A 151 -2.71 17.89 8.98
N LEU A 152 -3.66 17.42 8.16
CA LEU A 152 -3.57 17.52 6.70
C LEU A 152 -4.25 18.76 6.12
N LEU A 153 -5.29 19.29 6.77
CA LEU A 153 -6.01 20.48 6.29
C LEU A 153 -5.12 21.70 6.02
N PRO A 154 -4.09 22.00 6.81
CA PRO A 154 -3.20 23.13 6.54
C PRO A 154 -2.49 23.08 5.19
N MET A 155 -2.32 21.89 4.60
CA MET A 155 -1.74 21.73 3.26
C MET A 155 -2.62 22.31 2.15
N PHE A 156 -3.90 22.54 2.43
CA PHE A 156 -4.90 23.10 1.51
C PHE A 156 -5.25 24.56 1.84
N ALA A 157 -4.40 25.28 2.59
CA ALA A 157 -4.63 26.69 2.93
C ALA A 157 -4.66 27.58 1.67
N GLU A 158 -5.23 28.77 1.80
CA GLU A 158 -5.27 29.76 0.71
C GLU A 158 -3.86 30.06 0.17
N GLY A 159 -3.74 30.00 -1.16
CA GLY A 159 -2.46 30.17 -1.86
C GLY A 159 -1.64 28.90 -2.09
N SER A 160 -2.04 27.74 -1.53
CA SER A 160 -1.41 26.46 -1.84
C SER A 160 -1.87 25.93 -3.20
N ASP A 161 -0.96 25.23 -3.88
CA ASP A 161 -1.32 24.47 -5.08
C ASP A 161 -2.11 23.22 -4.66
N ARG A 162 -3.43 23.29 -4.85
CA ARG A 162 -4.35 22.20 -4.51
C ARG A 162 -3.96 20.86 -5.17
N SER A 163 -3.49 20.90 -6.43
CA SER A 163 -3.07 19.70 -7.14
C SER A 163 -1.91 19.02 -6.42
N LYS A 164 -0.93 19.82 -6.04
CA LYS A 164 0.25 19.33 -5.32
C LYS A 164 -0.12 18.84 -3.92
N SER A 165 -0.99 19.54 -3.21
CA SER A 165 -1.45 19.10 -1.89
C SER A 165 -2.16 17.73 -1.95
N LEU A 166 -3.02 17.50 -2.95
CA LEU A 166 -3.65 16.21 -3.17
C LEU A 166 -2.62 15.11 -3.49
N GLU A 167 -1.63 15.41 -4.33
CA GLU A 167 -0.54 14.50 -4.67
C GLU A 167 0.29 14.13 -3.44
N ASP A 168 0.69 15.11 -2.65
CA ASP A 168 1.51 14.91 -1.45
C ASP A 168 0.78 14.07 -0.39
N VAL A 169 -0.52 14.32 -0.17
CA VAL A 169 -1.35 13.53 0.75
C VAL A 169 -1.49 12.09 0.24
N PHE A 170 -1.79 11.90 -1.04
CA PHE A 170 -1.94 10.57 -1.62
C PHE A 170 -0.63 9.78 -1.58
N TRP A 171 0.49 10.44 -1.91
CA TRP A 171 1.82 9.88 -1.79
C TRP A 171 2.15 9.46 -0.35
N ALA A 172 1.85 10.30 0.63
CA ALA A 172 2.08 10.00 2.05
C ALA A 172 1.27 8.78 2.50
N LEU A 173 0.02 8.65 2.06
CA LEU A 173 -0.82 7.49 2.37
C LEU A 173 -0.27 6.20 1.78
N LEU A 174 0.16 6.21 0.50
CA LEU A 174 0.75 5.04 -0.17
C LEU A 174 2.10 4.61 0.43
N ASN A 175 2.82 5.53 1.06
CA ASN A 175 4.06 5.26 1.77
C ASN A 175 3.89 5.04 3.27
N SER A 176 2.65 5.08 3.77
CA SER A 176 2.37 4.88 5.18
C SER A 176 2.63 3.43 5.61
N ARG A 177 3.00 3.26 6.89
CA ARG A 177 3.16 1.93 7.47
C ARG A 177 1.86 1.13 7.42
N GLU A 178 0.72 1.80 7.59
CA GLU A 178 -0.60 1.20 7.54
C GLU A 178 -0.94 0.64 6.15
N PHE A 179 -0.47 1.28 5.08
CA PHE A 179 -0.65 0.79 3.72
C PHE A 179 0.26 -0.39 3.36
N LEU A 180 1.50 -0.39 3.87
CA LEU A 180 2.55 -1.34 3.47
C LEU A 180 2.56 -2.63 4.28
N PHE A 181 1.98 -2.60 5.48
CA PHE A 181 2.00 -3.73 6.41
C PHE A 181 0.58 -4.09 6.86
N ASN A 182 0.36 -5.38 7.11
CA ASN A 182 -0.82 -5.81 7.85
C ASN A 182 -0.63 -5.52 9.34
N HIS A 183 -1.66 -5.06 10.01
CA HIS A 183 -1.64 -4.66 11.41
C HIS A 183 -2.98 -4.97 12.09
#